data_11f21773c5dc5bfc704796749b0985a1
#
_entry.id   11f21773c5dc5bfc704796749b0985a1
#
_cell.length_a   1.000
_cell.length_b   1.000
_cell.length_c   1.000
_cell.angle_alpha   90.00
_cell.angle_beta   90.00
_cell.angle_gamma   90.00
#
_symmetry.space_group_name_H-M   'P 1'
#
loop_
_entity.id
_entity.type
_entity.pdbx_description
1 polymer ?
#
loop_
_entity_poly.entity_id
_entity_poly.type
_entity_poly.pdbx_seq_one_letter_code
_entity_poly.pdbx_strand_id
1 'polypeptide(L)'
;KRQAMKDLSEKYPDVDFVYPMHLNPNVRKSIHEVFGKNLTRPNFFFIEPLQYLEFVHLMSKASIVLTDSGGIQEEAPGLGKPVLVMRDTTERPEALTSGTVHLVGTDYDRIVTEVSTLLDDTAAYEKMSHAVNPYGDGQACRRIAAVLADKDIDRYEAG
;
A
#
# COMPACT_ATOMS: atom_id res chain seq x y z
N LYS A 1 -2.71 -7.98 12.77
CA LYS A 1 -1.95 -6.99 12.00
C LYS A 1 -0.55 -6.75 12.58
N ARG A 2 -0.41 -6.13 13.76
CA ARG A 2 0.90 -5.69 14.30
C ARG A 2 1.84 -6.84 14.61
N GLN A 3 1.33 -7.94 15.17
CA GLN A 3 2.13 -9.14 15.39
C GLN A 3 2.64 -9.72 14.07
N ALA A 4 1.80 -9.77 13.04
CA ALA A 4 2.22 -10.23 11.71
C ALA A 4 3.38 -9.39 11.14
N MET A 5 3.31 -8.06 11.24
CA MET A 5 4.39 -7.18 10.79
C MET A 5 5.69 -7.39 11.58
N LYS A 6 5.60 -7.62 12.90
CA LYS A 6 6.77 -7.92 13.73
C LYS A 6 7.41 -9.24 13.28
N ASP A 7 6.65 -10.30 13.15
CA ASP A 7 7.15 -11.61 12.79
C ASP A 7 7.69 -11.65 11.36
N LEU A 8 7.08 -10.89 10.43
CA LEU A 8 7.60 -10.69 9.08
C LEU A 8 8.97 -10.00 9.10
N SER A 9 9.16 -8.98 9.94
CA SER A 9 10.47 -8.32 10.04
C SER A 9 11.55 -9.23 10.63
N GLU A 10 11.18 -10.15 11.49
CA GLU A 10 12.09 -11.16 12.01
C GLU A 10 12.38 -12.27 10.98
N LYS A 11 11.39 -12.62 10.14
CA LYS A 11 11.53 -13.61 9.06
C LYS A 11 12.39 -13.09 7.89
N TYR A 12 12.31 -11.78 7.59
CA TYR A 12 13.00 -11.16 6.46
C TYR A 12 13.98 -10.07 6.95
N PRO A 13 15.14 -10.45 7.52
CA PRO A 13 16.07 -9.49 8.11
C PRO A 13 16.72 -8.54 7.09
N ASP A 14 16.73 -8.89 5.81
CA ASP A 14 17.26 -8.08 4.70
C ASP A 14 16.21 -7.15 4.07
N VAL A 15 14.98 -7.14 4.59
CA VAL A 15 13.88 -6.27 4.13
C VAL A 15 13.62 -5.20 5.18
N ASP A 16 13.65 -3.96 4.77
CA ASP A 16 13.32 -2.82 5.62
C ASP A 16 11.80 -2.61 5.71
N PHE A 17 11.29 -2.54 6.92
CA PHE A 17 9.90 -2.21 7.23
C PHE A 17 9.82 -0.78 7.73
N VAL A 18 9.17 0.11 6.98
CA VAL A 18 9.00 1.51 7.36
C VAL A 18 7.54 1.75 7.73
N TYR A 19 7.30 2.18 8.95
CA TYR A 19 5.96 2.37 9.50
C TYR A 19 5.74 3.81 9.98
N PRO A 20 5.11 4.67 9.15
CA PRO A 20 4.64 5.98 9.59
C PRO A 20 3.56 5.83 10.65
N MET A 21 3.84 6.25 11.88
CA MET A 21 2.95 6.05 13.03
C MET A 21 1.88 7.14 13.07
N HIS A 22 0.62 6.75 13.02
CA HIS A 22 -0.47 7.68 13.26
C HIS A 22 -0.37 8.35 14.62
N LEU A 23 -0.73 9.65 14.71
CA LEU A 23 -0.61 10.45 15.95
C LEU A 23 -1.56 9.99 17.06
N ASN A 24 -2.59 9.21 16.75
CA ASN A 24 -3.56 8.73 17.74
C ASN A 24 -2.86 7.91 18.85
N PRO A 25 -3.00 8.30 20.13
CA PRO A 25 -2.35 7.61 21.25
C PRO A 25 -2.70 6.13 21.36
N ASN A 26 -3.93 5.74 20.98
CA ASN A 26 -4.35 4.33 21.01
C ASN A 26 -3.58 3.49 20.00
N VAL A 27 -3.23 4.06 18.83
CA VAL A 27 -2.39 3.39 17.83
C VAL A 27 -0.99 3.19 18.40
N ARG A 28 -0.40 4.25 18.95
CA ARG A 28 0.95 4.21 19.55
C ARG A 28 1.01 3.23 20.72
N LYS A 29 0.02 3.25 21.61
CA LYS A 29 -0.09 2.29 22.72
C LYS A 29 -0.05 0.84 22.22
N SER A 30 -0.88 0.52 21.23
CA SER A 30 -0.95 -0.84 20.69
C SER A 30 0.33 -1.26 19.94
N ILE A 31 1.12 -0.31 19.42
CA ILE A 31 2.46 -0.60 18.85
C ILE A 31 3.40 -0.99 19.99
N HIS A 32 3.44 -0.21 21.08
CA HIS A 32 4.29 -0.53 22.22
C HIS A 32 3.92 -1.84 22.92
N GLU A 33 2.65 -2.25 22.88
CA GLU A 33 2.22 -3.55 23.41
C GLU A 33 2.84 -4.74 22.66
N VAL A 34 3.03 -4.60 21.35
CA VAL A 34 3.58 -5.67 20.48
C VAL A 34 5.10 -5.58 20.33
N PHE A 35 5.63 -4.38 20.10
CA PHE A 35 7.06 -4.17 19.84
C PHE A 35 7.88 -3.85 21.08
N GLY A 36 7.21 -3.61 22.23
CA GLY A 36 7.84 -3.20 23.47
C GLY A 36 8.04 -1.69 23.58
N LYS A 37 8.56 -1.24 24.73
CA LYS A 37 8.81 0.20 24.96
C LYS A 37 9.90 0.76 24.07
N ASN A 38 10.92 -0.04 23.79
CA ASN A 38 11.99 0.32 22.87
C ASN A 38 11.60 -0.13 21.46
N LEU A 39 11.35 0.82 20.57
CA LEU A 39 10.96 0.59 19.19
C LEU A 39 12.16 0.39 18.24
N THR A 40 13.38 0.39 18.77
CA THR A 40 14.59 0.17 17.95
C THR A 40 14.67 -1.28 17.48
N ARG A 41 14.67 -1.48 16.18
CA ARG A 41 14.84 -2.78 15.49
C ARG A 41 15.85 -2.61 14.36
N PRO A 42 16.57 -3.65 13.97
CA PRO A 42 17.56 -3.56 12.87
C PRO A 42 16.97 -3.13 11.54
N ASN A 43 15.78 -3.62 11.21
CA ASN A 43 15.10 -3.44 9.92
C ASN A 43 13.63 -3.01 10.04
N PHE A 44 13.21 -2.50 11.21
CA PHE A 44 11.85 -1.97 11.39
C PHE A 44 11.91 -0.53 11.92
N PHE A 45 11.52 0.40 11.09
CA PHE A 45 11.65 1.84 11.30
C PHE A 45 10.30 2.47 11.59
N PHE A 46 10.08 2.86 12.84
CA PHE A 46 8.93 3.65 13.24
C PHE A 46 9.26 5.11 13.05
N ILE A 47 8.51 5.78 12.18
CA ILE A 47 8.72 7.20 11.87
C ILE A 47 7.47 8.03 12.18
N GLU A 48 7.63 9.33 12.34
CA GLU A 48 6.51 10.25 12.45
C GLU A 48 5.76 10.36 11.11
N PRO A 49 4.47 10.76 11.12
CA PRO A 49 3.73 10.97 9.89
C PRO A 49 4.44 11.95 8.96
N LEU A 50 4.51 11.60 7.69
CA LEU A 50 5.15 12.41 6.66
C LEU A 50 4.15 13.38 6.02
N GLN A 51 4.67 14.47 5.46
CA GLN A 51 3.90 15.31 4.54
C GLN A 51 3.66 14.56 3.24
N TYR A 52 2.68 14.99 2.45
CA TYR A 52 2.21 14.25 1.28
C TYR A 52 3.33 13.90 0.28
N LEU A 53 4.14 14.87 -0.12
CA LEU A 53 5.22 14.64 -1.09
C LEU A 53 6.29 13.68 -0.59
N GLU A 54 6.66 13.78 0.69
CA GLU A 54 7.60 12.88 1.34
C GLU A 54 7.04 11.47 1.41
N PHE A 55 5.74 11.35 1.72
CA PHE A 55 5.05 10.07 1.79
C PHE A 55 4.96 9.39 0.41
N VAL A 56 4.61 10.13 -0.64
CA VAL A 56 4.60 9.63 -2.02
C VAL A 56 5.99 9.19 -2.45
N HIS A 57 7.03 9.97 -2.09
CA HIS A 57 8.41 9.58 -2.38
C HIS A 57 8.79 8.27 -1.68
N LEU A 58 8.50 8.13 -0.39
CA LEU A 58 8.72 6.89 0.35
C LEU A 58 7.97 5.72 -0.31
N MET A 59 6.70 5.90 -0.64
CA MET A 59 5.87 4.88 -1.29
C MET A 59 6.44 4.49 -2.67
N SER A 60 6.99 5.44 -3.44
CA SER A 60 7.64 5.16 -4.72
C SER A 60 8.90 4.30 -4.60
N LYS A 61 9.56 4.29 -3.45
CA LYS A 61 10.75 3.46 -3.14
C LYS A 61 10.38 2.12 -2.51
N ALA A 62 9.17 1.98 -1.97
CA ALA A 62 8.72 0.72 -1.41
C ALA A 62 8.57 -0.37 -2.49
N SER A 63 8.81 -1.62 -2.14
CA SER A 63 8.49 -2.76 -2.99
C SER A 63 7.02 -3.16 -2.82
N ILE A 64 6.52 -3.22 -1.59
CA ILE A 64 5.15 -3.62 -1.24
C ILE A 64 4.56 -2.54 -0.33
N VAL A 65 3.28 -2.26 -0.50
CA VAL A 65 2.52 -1.36 0.37
C VAL A 65 1.48 -2.15 1.15
N LEU A 66 1.62 -2.18 2.48
CA LEU A 66 0.66 -2.80 3.39
C LEU A 66 -0.11 -1.69 4.13
N THR A 67 -1.40 -1.56 3.88
CA THR A 67 -2.19 -0.41 4.34
C THR A 67 -3.59 -0.78 4.81
N ASP A 68 -4.24 0.10 5.57
CA ASP A 68 -5.68 0.07 5.83
C ASP A 68 -6.38 1.37 5.36
N SER A 69 -5.65 2.23 4.65
CA SER A 69 -6.16 3.48 4.10
C SER A 69 -6.86 3.30 2.76
N GLY A 70 -8.01 3.95 2.56
CA GLY A 70 -8.73 3.99 1.29
C GLY A 70 -7.94 4.72 0.19
N GLY A 71 -7.37 5.89 0.47
CA GLY A 71 -6.62 6.68 -0.52
C GLY A 71 -5.38 5.97 -1.05
N ILE A 72 -4.67 5.24 -0.20
CA ILE A 72 -3.47 4.51 -0.62
C ILE A 72 -3.78 3.39 -1.62
N GLN A 73 -5.00 2.81 -1.56
CA GLN A 73 -5.47 1.84 -2.54
C GLN A 73 -5.59 2.42 -3.97
N GLU A 74 -5.75 3.73 -4.08
CA GLU A 74 -5.81 4.44 -5.37
C GLU A 74 -4.43 4.91 -5.83
N GLU A 75 -3.61 5.41 -4.91
CA GLU A 75 -2.34 6.06 -5.21
C GLU A 75 -1.20 5.06 -5.46
N ALA A 76 -1.06 4.02 -4.63
CA ALA A 76 0.06 3.10 -4.72
C ALA A 76 0.07 2.25 -6.02
N PRO A 77 -1.08 1.78 -6.55
CA PRO A 77 -1.11 1.12 -7.86
C PRO A 77 -0.60 2.01 -9.00
N GLY A 78 -0.86 3.33 -8.92
CA GLY A 78 -0.34 4.30 -9.89
C GLY A 78 1.19 4.41 -9.91
N LEU A 79 1.86 3.95 -8.85
CA LEU A 79 3.31 3.85 -8.74
C LEU A 79 3.85 2.46 -9.10
N GLY A 80 3.00 1.55 -9.59
CA GLY A 80 3.36 0.16 -9.89
C GLY A 80 3.71 -0.66 -8.65
N LYS A 81 3.05 -0.38 -7.51
CA LYS A 81 3.31 -1.08 -6.25
C LYS A 81 2.19 -2.06 -5.92
N PRO A 82 2.51 -3.34 -5.64
CA PRO A 82 1.56 -4.26 -5.04
C PRO A 82 1.02 -3.72 -3.72
N VAL A 83 -0.31 -3.75 -3.56
CA VAL A 83 -1.00 -3.22 -2.38
C VAL A 83 -1.74 -4.33 -1.65
N LEU A 84 -1.40 -4.54 -0.40
CA LEU A 84 -2.10 -5.44 0.52
C LEU A 84 -2.93 -4.63 1.50
N VAL A 85 -4.24 -4.82 1.49
CA VAL A 85 -5.18 -4.02 2.29
C VAL A 85 -5.66 -4.81 3.50
N MET A 86 -5.32 -4.30 4.68
CA MET A 86 -5.68 -4.90 5.99
C MET A 86 -7.12 -4.57 6.39
N ARG A 87 -8.07 -4.79 5.48
CA ARG A 87 -9.53 -4.68 5.69
C ARG A 87 -10.23 -5.93 5.17
N ASP A 88 -11.39 -6.23 5.70
CA ASP A 88 -12.24 -7.34 5.24
C ASP A 88 -13.05 -6.95 4.00
N THR A 89 -13.29 -5.66 3.83
CA THR A 89 -14.02 -5.08 2.69
C THR A 89 -13.31 -3.83 2.20
N THR A 90 -13.59 -3.45 0.94
CA THR A 90 -13.15 -2.19 0.36
C THR A 90 -14.32 -1.51 -0.37
N GLU A 91 -14.33 -0.21 -0.34
CA GLU A 91 -15.18 0.65 -1.15
C GLU A 91 -14.64 0.87 -2.57
N ARG A 92 -13.57 0.14 -2.93
CA ARG A 92 -12.85 0.25 -4.22
C ARG A 92 -12.73 -1.12 -4.90
N PRO A 93 -13.85 -1.69 -5.37
CA PRO A 93 -13.87 -3.02 -5.97
C PRO A 93 -13.06 -3.11 -7.28
N GLU A 94 -12.88 -1.99 -7.98
CA GLU A 94 -12.15 -1.92 -9.25
C GLU A 94 -10.69 -2.37 -9.08
N ALA A 95 -10.04 -2.01 -7.98
CA ALA A 95 -8.66 -2.39 -7.69
C ALA A 95 -8.50 -3.90 -7.42
N LEU A 96 -9.53 -4.53 -6.86
CA LEU A 96 -9.55 -5.99 -6.69
C LEU A 96 -9.69 -6.69 -8.04
N THR A 97 -10.59 -6.19 -8.88
CA THR A 97 -10.85 -6.77 -10.22
C THR A 97 -9.63 -6.64 -11.13
N SER A 98 -8.92 -5.51 -11.07
CA SER A 98 -7.69 -5.29 -11.85
C SER A 98 -6.48 -6.09 -11.32
N GLY A 99 -6.55 -6.59 -10.09
CA GLY A 99 -5.46 -7.34 -9.46
C GLY A 99 -4.32 -6.47 -8.90
N THR A 100 -4.50 -5.15 -8.82
CA THR A 100 -3.50 -4.22 -8.23
C THR A 100 -3.53 -4.23 -6.70
N VAL A 101 -4.64 -4.68 -6.11
CA VAL A 101 -4.89 -4.68 -4.67
C VAL A 101 -5.41 -6.05 -4.23
N HIS A 102 -4.88 -6.59 -3.13
CA HIS A 102 -5.44 -7.75 -2.44
C HIS A 102 -5.92 -7.40 -1.05
N LEU A 103 -7.14 -7.85 -0.68
CA LEU A 103 -7.63 -7.76 0.70
C LEU A 103 -7.03 -8.89 1.54
N VAL A 104 -6.31 -8.53 2.58
CA VAL A 104 -5.72 -9.49 3.52
C VAL A 104 -6.42 -9.51 4.88
N GLY A 105 -7.42 -8.65 5.05
CA GLY A 105 -8.18 -8.55 6.29
C GLY A 105 -7.34 -8.14 7.49
N THR A 106 -7.78 -8.58 8.65
CA THR A 106 -7.02 -8.41 9.91
C THR A 106 -6.39 -9.72 10.38
N ASP A 107 -6.55 -10.78 9.58
CA ASP A 107 -6.08 -12.12 9.85
C ASP A 107 -4.55 -12.20 9.80
N TYR A 108 -3.98 -12.86 10.81
CA TYR A 108 -2.52 -12.96 10.96
C TYR A 108 -1.91 -13.81 9.85
N ASP A 109 -2.43 -15.01 9.65
CA ASP A 109 -1.84 -15.99 8.71
C ASP A 109 -1.94 -15.49 7.28
N ARG A 110 -3.05 -14.85 6.94
CA ARG A 110 -3.27 -14.27 5.62
C ARG A 110 -2.31 -13.12 5.33
N ILE A 111 -2.09 -12.21 6.29
CA ILE A 111 -1.11 -11.12 6.15
C ILE A 111 0.29 -11.70 5.94
N VAL A 112 0.71 -12.66 6.77
CA VAL A 112 2.04 -13.27 6.67
C VAL A 112 2.21 -14.00 5.35
N THR A 113 1.22 -14.78 4.93
CA THR A 113 1.27 -15.54 3.67
C THR A 113 1.36 -14.63 2.45
N GLU A 114 0.48 -13.63 2.34
CA GLU A 114 0.44 -12.73 1.16
C GLU A 114 1.71 -11.87 1.06
N VAL A 115 2.20 -11.32 2.17
CA VAL A 115 3.47 -10.58 2.16
C VAL A 115 4.64 -11.50 1.79
N SER A 116 4.70 -12.70 2.37
CA SER A 116 5.75 -13.67 2.05
C SER A 116 5.71 -14.08 0.57
N THR A 117 4.52 -14.33 0.02
CA THR A 117 4.36 -14.65 -1.41
C THR A 117 4.94 -13.55 -2.30
N LEU A 118 4.66 -12.29 -2.01
CA LEU A 118 5.18 -11.17 -2.80
C LEU A 118 6.70 -10.95 -2.61
N LEU A 119 7.28 -11.35 -1.49
CA LEU A 119 8.72 -11.26 -1.25
C LEU A 119 9.50 -12.45 -1.84
N ASP A 120 8.90 -13.65 -1.84
CA ASP A 120 9.57 -14.90 -2.19
C ASP A 120 9.32 -15.32 -3.65
N ASP A 121 8.23 -14.85 -4.28
CA ASP A 121 7.81 -15.20 -5.65
C ASP A 121 7.80 -13.98 -6.57
N THR A 122 8.83 -13.85 -7.39
CA THR A 122 8.98 -12.77 -8.37
C THR A 122 7.82 -12.73 -9.37
N ALA A 123 7.29 -13.89 -9.79
CA ALA A 123 6.19 -13.92 -10.76
C ALA A 123 4.88 -13.40 -10.14
N ALA A 124 4.61 -13.72 -8.88
CA ALA A 124 3.48 -13.17 -8.14
C ALA A 124 3.62 -11.65 -7.96
N TYR A 125 4.82 -11.18 -7.63
CA TYR A 125 5.12 -9.75 -7.52
C TYR A 125 4.92 -9.02 -8.84
N GLU A 126 5.52 -9.50 -9.92
CA GLU A 126 5.42 -8.88 -11.25
C GLU A 126 3.98 -8.83 -11.76
N LYS A 127 3.22 -9.92 -11.58
CA LYS A 127 1.82 -9.96 -11.96
C LYS A 127 1.01 -8.83 -11.29
N MET A 128 1.26 -8.56 -10.02
CA MET A 128 0.53 -7.54 -9.28
C MET A 128 1.04 -6.13 -9.56
N SER A 129 2.36 -5.94 -9.66
CA SER A 129 2.99 -4.63 -9.92
C SER A 129 2.74 -4.10 -11.33
N HIS A 130 2.54 -4.99 -12.32
CA HIS A 130 2.23 -4.64 -13.71
C HIS A 130 0.73 -4.69 -14.04
N ALA A 131 -0.13 -4.97 -13.07
CA ALA A 131 -1.58 -4.93 -13.29
C ALA A 131 -2.02 -3.50 -13.65
N VAL A 132 -3.03 -3.41 -14.52
CA VAL A 132 -3.52 -2.10 -15.01
C VAL A 132 -4.16 -1.32 -13.87
N ASN A 133 -3.71 -0.09 -13.66
CA ASN A 133 -4.30 0.80 -12.66
C ASN A 133 -5.72 1.22 -13.09
N PRO A 134 -6.79 0.84 -12.37
CA PRO A 134 -8.16 1.13 -12.78
C PRO A 134 -8.57 2.61 -12.56
N TYR A 135 -7.78 3.37 -11.80
CA TYR A 135 -8.14 4.73 -11.38
C TYR A 135 -7.71 5.82 -12.37
N GLY A 136 -7.03 5.45 -13.45
CA GLY A 136 -6.69 6.38 -14.51
C GLY A 136 -5.20 6.49 -14.83
N ASP A 137 -4.91 7.35 -15.80
CA ASP A 137 -3.60 7.60 -16.38
C ASP A 137 -3.01 8.97 -15.98
N GLY A 138 -3.60 9.64 -14.99
CA GLY A 138 -3.18 10.96 -14.55
C GLY A 138 -3.59 12.14 -15.44
N GLN A 139 -4.36 11.91 -16.51
CA GLN A 139 -4.76 12.94 -17.48
C GLN A 139 -6.14 13.56 -17.21
N ALA A 140 -6.74 13.30 -16.06
CA ALA A 140 -8.09 13.79 -15.73
C ALA A 140 -8.21 15.32 -15.83
N CYS A 141 -7.26 16.07 -15.29
CA CYS A 141 -7.29 17.55 -15.36
C CYS A 141 -7.26 18.05 -16.81
N ARG A 142 -6.46 17.43 -17.69
CA ARG A 142 -6.39 17.78 -19.11
C ARG A 142 -7.74 17.53 -19.80
N ARG A 143 -8.35 16.37 -19.53
CA ARG A 143 -9.67 16.02 -20.09
C ARG A 143 -10.76 16.94 -19.60
N ILE A 144 -10.80 17.26 -18.30
CA ILE A 144 -11.75 18.21 -17.72
C ILE A 144 -11.60 19.59 -18.38
N ALA A 145 -10.38 20.10 -18.50
CA ALA A 145 -10.12 21.38 -19.15
C ALA A 145 -10.55 21.39 -20.63
N ALA A 146 -10.35 20.29 -21.34
CA ALA A 146 -10.79 20.15 -22.72
C ALA A 146 -12.31 20.17 -22.85
N VAL A 147 -13.04 19.44 -22.00
CA VAL A 147 -14.50 19.46 -21.94
C VAL A 147 -15.04 20.86 -21.66
N LEU A 148 -14.44 21.55 -20.68
CA LEU A 148 -14.86 22.93 -20.34
C LEU A 148 -14.56 23.93 -21.48
N ALA A 149 -13.62 23.63 -22.35
CA ALA A 149 -13.27 24.41 -23.54
C ALA A 149 -13.97 23.93 -24.82
N ASP A 150 -14.99 23.06 -24.71
CA ASP A 150 -15.74 22.47 -25.82
C ASP A 150 -14.84 21.81 -26.89
N LYS A 151 -13.80 21.08 -26.40
CA LYS A 151 -12.87 20.32 -27.23
C LYS A 151 -13.08 18.82 -27.11
N ASP A 152 -12.74 18.09 -28.16
CA ASP A 152 -12.71 16.63 -28.12
C ASP A 152 -11.74 16.10 -27.08
N ILE A 153 -12.11 14.98 -26.45
CA ILE A 153 -11.30 14.26 -25.49
C ILE A 153 -11.08 12.82 -25.90
N ASP A 154 -9.87 12.34 -25.65
CA ASP A 154 -9.58 10.91 -25.59
C ASP A 154 -10.10 10.34 -24.26
N ARG A 155 -10.94 9.31 -24.31
CA ARG A 155 -11.42 8.64 -23.11
C ARG A 155 -10.36 7.68 -22.57
N TYR A 156 -10.23 7.63 -21.25
CA TYR A 156 -9.47 6.55 -20.61
C TYR A 156 -10.35 5.29 -20.57
N GLU A 157 -9.82 4.20 -21.08
CA GLU A 157 -10.42 2.88 -20.95
C GLU A 157 -9.48 2.07 -20.06
N ALA A 158 -9.95 1.73 -18.86
CA ALA A 158 -9.25 0.77 -18.01
C ALA A 158 -9.37 -0.60 -18.69
N GLY A 159 -8.24 -1.18 -19.09
CA GLY A 159 -8.13 -2.45 -19.79
C GLY A 159 -8.72 -3.64 -19.01
#